data_95f705302e80d485fe6193ac6baf8213
#
_entry.id   95f705302e80d485fe6193ac6baf8213
#
_cell.length_a   1.000
_cell.length_b   1.000
_cell.length_c   1.000
_cell.angle_alpha   90.00
_cell.angle_beta   90.00
_cell.angle_gamma   90.00
#
_symmetry.space_group_name_H-M   'P 1'
#
loop_
_entity.id
_entity.type
_entity.pdbx_description
1 polymer ?
#
loop_
_entity_poly.entity_id
_entity_poly.type
_entity_poly.pdbx_seq_one_letter_code
_entity_poly.pdbx_strand_id
1 'polypeptide(L)'
;MNEKTSIEYKQVISNCKTLFVKKTRDYGTAWRILRLPSITDQIFIKAQRIRSIQEKGVQKVGDPITDEFIGIINYCIIALLQIELADSSRTEMTAEELDPLYTSAVEETFALLQDKNHDYGEAWREMRVGSITDIILMKLLR
;
A
#
# COMPACT_ATOMS: atom_id res chain seq x y z
N MET A 1 1.80 5.59 -20.52
CA MET A 1 2.76 5.64 -19.39
C MET A 1 4.12 5.27 -19.92
N ASN A 2 5.17 5.98 -19.49
CA ASN A 2 6.50 5.67 -20.02
C ASN A 2 7.07 4.38 -19.44
N GLU A 3 8.05 3.81 -20.13
CA GLU A 3 8.67 2.54 -19.77
C GLU A 3 9.34 2.59 -18.39
N LYS A 4 9.99 3.71 -18.06
CA LYS A 4 10.65 3.90 -16.77
C LYS A 4 9.67 3.77 -15.61
N THR A 5 8.51 4.41 -15.70
CA THR A 5 7.47 4.34 -14.67
C THR A 5 6.94 2.92 -14.51
N SER A 6 6.73 2.22 -15.63
CA SER A 6 6.30 0.82 -15.61
C SER A 6 7.30 -0.08 -14.89
N ILE A 7 8.58 0.08 -15.17
CA ILE A 7 9.66 -0.70 -14.55
C ILE A 7 9.73 -0.40 -13.05
N GLU A 8 9.69 0.88 -12.68
CA GLU A 8 9.74 1.31 -11.27
C GLU A 8 8.53 0.80 -10.50
N TYR A 9 7.34 0.90 -11.08
CA TYR A 9 6.11 0.39 -10.44
C TYR A 9 6.24 -1.10 -10.15
N LYS A 10 6.66 -1.88 -11.14
CA LYS A 10 6.83 -3.33 -10.98
C LYS A 10 7.86 -3.68 -9.91
N GLN A 11 8.94 -2.91 -9.83
CA GLN A 11 9.97 -3.10 -8.79
C GLN A 11 9.42 -2.80 -7.40
N VAL A 12 8.68 -1.71 -7.24
CA VAL A 12 8.06 -1.36 -5.95
C VAL A 12 7.07 -2.45 -5.52
N ILE A 13 6.22 -2.90 -6.44
CA ILE A 13 5.24 -3.95 -6.13
C ILE A 13 5.94 -5.27 -5.80
N SER A 14 7.03 -5.61 -6.48
CA SER A 14 7.81 -6.80 -6.15
C SER A 14 8.31 -6.74 -4.71
N ASN A 15 8.82 -5.59 -4.27
CA ASN A 15 9.28 -5.40 -2.90
C ASN A 15 8.12 -5.51 -1.90
N CYS A 16 6.98 -4.91 -2.22
CA CYS A 16 5.79 -4.98 -1.36
C CYS A 16 5.29 -6.42 -1.23
N LYS A 17 5.22 -7.15 -2.33
CA LYS A 17 4.74 -8.53 -2.36
C LYS A 17 5.67 -9.46 -1.58
N THR A 18 6.97 -9.30 -1.74
CA THR A 18 7.97 -10.08 -1.00
C THR A 18 7.76 -9.95 0.50
N LEU A 19 7.56 -8.73 0.98
CA LEU A 19 7.30 -8.48 2.40
C LEU A 19 5.94 -9.04 2.83
N PHE A 20 4.91 -8.87 2.02
CA PHE A 20 3.57 -9.40 2.29
C PHE A 20 3.60 -10.92 2.46
N VAL A 21 4.25 -11.63 1.53
CA VAL A 21 4.37 -13.09 1.57
C VAL A 21 5.14 -13.53 2.82
N LYS A 22 6.26 -12.86 3.12
CA LYS A 22 7.06 -13.16 4.30
C LYS A 22 6.25 -13.00 5.59
N LYS A 23 5.54 -11.90 5.73
CA LYS A 23 4.70 -11.65 6.92
C LYS A 23 3.54 -12.65 7.01
N THR A 24 2.95 -13.03 5.89
CA THR A 24 1.89 -14.03 5.87
C THR A 24 2.40 -15.38 6.39
N ARG A 25 3.59 -15.79 5.97
CA ARG A 25 4.20 -17.04 6.42
C ARG A 25 4.60 -16.98 7.89
N ASP A 26 5.11 -15.84 8.36
CA ASP A 26 5.59 -15.69 9.73
C ASP A 26 4.45 -15.51 10.74
N TYR A 27 3.42 -14.75 10.38
CA TYR A 27 2.36 -14.30 11.31
C TYR A 27 0.94 -14.72 10.92
N GLY A 28 0.77 -15.33 9.76
CA GLY A 28 -0.56 -15.68 9.25
C GLY A 28 -1.35 -14.47 8.76
N THR A 29 -2.68 -14.60 8.76
CA THR A 29 -3.59 -13.60 8.20
C THR A 29 -4.54 -13.04 9.27
N ALA A 30 -4.00 -12.64 10.42
CA ALA A 30 -4.79 -12.06 11.50
C ALA A 30 -5.57 -10.81 11.05
N TRP A 31 -5.08 -10.11 10.02
CA TRP A 31 -5.77 -8.95 9.45
C TRP A 31 -7.16 -9.28 8.87
N ARG A 32 -7.47 -10.57 8.67
CA ARG A 32 -8.80 -10.98 8.20
C ARG A 32 -9.92 -10.56 9.15
N ILE A 33 -9.64 -10.34 10.42
CA ILE A 33 -10.64 -9.86 11.38
C ILE A 33 -10.88 -8.36 11.31
N LEU A 34 -10.03 -7.62 10.60
CA LEU A 34 -10.14 -6.16 10.55
C LEU A 34 -11.27 -5.72 9.61
N ARG A 35 -12.10 -4.82 10.12
CA ARG A 35 -13.07 -4.10 9.29
C ARG A 35 -12.36 -2.99 8.52
N LEU A 36 -12.95 -2.52 7.44
CA LEU A 36 -12.34 -1.48 6.58
C LEU A 36 -11.93 -0.21 7.36
N PRO A 37 -12.75 0.33 8.29
CA PRO A 37 -12.31 1.49 9.08
C PRO A 37 -11.04 1.21 9.89
N SER A 38 -10.88 0.00 10.41
CA SER A 38 -9.67 -0.38 11.16
C SER A 38 -8.44 -0.41 10.28
N ILE A 39 -8.59 -0.88 9.04
CA ILE A 39 -7.48 -0.87 8.05
C ILE A 39 -7.14 0.57 7.69
N THR A 40 -8.13 1.41 7.49
CA THR A 40 -7.92 2.84 7.22
C THR A 40 -7.12 3.49 8.34
N ASP A 41 -7.42 3.16 9.60
CA ASP A 41 -6.69 3.68 10.75
C ASP A 41 -5.23 3.20 10.77
N GLN A 42 -4.96 1.96 10.35
CA GLN A 42 -3.59 1.47 10.23
C GLN A 42 -2.80 2.25 9.19
N ILE A 43 -3.42 2.58 8.07
CA ILE A 43 -2.81 3.40 7.03
C ILE A 43 -2.57 4.81 7.55
N PHE A 44 -3.55 5.38 8.26
CA PHE A 44 -3.47 6.71 8.86
C PHE A 44 -2.27 6.84 9.81
N ILE A 45 -2.08 5.88 10.70
CA ILE A 45 -0.96 5.90 11.66
C ILE A 45 0.38 5.94 10.92
N LYS A 46 0.53 5.15 9.86
CA LYS A 46 1.77 5.13 9.07
C LYS A 46 1.99 6.45 8.34
N ALA A 47 0.96 7.01 7.73
CA ALA A 47 1.05 8.29 7.04
C ALA A 47 1.37 9.43 8.03
N GLN A 48 0.78 9.43 9.22
CA GLN A 48 1.09 10.39 10.27
C GLN A 48 2.53 10.27 10.74
N ARG A 49 3.04 9.06 10.89
CA ARG A 49 4.45 8.87 11.27
C ARG A 49 5.39 9.45 10.20
N ILE A 50 5.10 9.20 8.92
CA ILE A 50 5.89 9.76 7.82
C ILE A 50 5.89 11.28 7.90
N ARG A 51 4.71 11.89 8.04
CA ARG A 51 4.59 13.35 8.14
C ARG A 51 5.36 13.91 9.33
N SER A 52 5.25 13.26 10.49
CA SER A 52 5.97 13.66 11.70
C SER A 52 7.49 13.65 11.49
N ILE A 53 8.02 12.60 10.86
CA ILE A 53 9.45 12.50 10.56
C ILE A 53 9.86 13.58 9.56
N GLN A 54 9.06 13.83 8.53
CA GLN A 54 9.34 14.86 7.52
C GLN A 54 9.37 16.26 8.14
N GLU A 55 8.44 16.55 9.05
CA GLU A 55 8.37 17.86 9.72
C GLU A 55 9.50 18.06 10.72
N LYS A 56 9.80 17.04 11.52
CA LYS A 56 10.79 17.12 12.61
C LYS A 56 12.22 16.89 12.16
N GLY A 57 12.40 16.17 11.04
CA GLY A 57 13.72 15.78 10.56
C GLY A 57 14.43 14.79 11.46
N VAL A 58 13.75 14.21 12.47
CA VAL A 58 14.33 13.28 13.44
C VAL A 58 13.49 12.02 13.52
N GLN A 59 14.18 10.89 13.48
CA GLN A 59 13.55 9.56 13.60
C GLN A 59 14.17 8.84 14.80
N LYS A 60 13.32 8.50 15.79
CA LYS A 60 13.77 7.80 17.02
C LYS A 60 13.64 6.28 16.91
N VAL A 61 12.69 5.79 16.10
CA VAL A 61 12.50 4.37 15.83
C VAL A 61 13.19 4.06 14.51
N GLY A 62 13.84 2.89 14.42
CA GLY A 62 14.74 2.55 13.33
C GLY A 62 14.11 2.29 11.95
N ASP A 63 12.78 2.17 11.87
CA ASP A 63 12.12 1.86 10.58
C ASP A 63 12.17 3.06 9.64
N PRO A 64 12.73 2.92 8.44
CA PRO A 64 12.80 4.02 7.48
C PRO A 64 11.42 4.38 6.91
N ILE A 65 11.31 5.61 6.40
CA ILE A 65 10.07 6.11 5.75
C ILE A 65 9.64 5.18 4.62
N THR A 66 10.59 4.64 3.87
CA THR A 66 10.31 3.69 2.78
C THR A 66 9.50 2.49 3.28
N ASP A 67 9.86 1.93 4.44
CA ASP A 67 9.12 0.80 5.02
C ASP A 67 7.69 1.19 5.38
N GLU A 68 7.47 2.42 5.84
CA GLU A 68 6.13 2.91 6.12
C GLU A 68 5.28 3.03 4.84
N PHE A 69 5.87 3.50 3.74
CA PHE A 69 5.17 3.55 2.46
C PHE A 69 4.83 2.14 1.95
N ILE A 70 5.74 1.18 2.10
CA ILE A 70 5.46 -0.22 1.75
C ILE A 70 4.30 -0.76 2.58
N GLY A 71 4.29 -0.44 3.87
CA GLY A 71 3.19 -0.81 4.77
C GLY A 71 1.85 -0.22 4.33
N ILE A 72 1.84 1.05 3.92
CA ILE A 72 0.64 1.71 3.39
C ILE A 72 0.13 0.96 2.15
N ILE A 73 1.01 0.67 1.21
CA ILE A 73 0.63 -0.06 -0.02
C ILE A 73 0.03 -1.42 0.33
N ASN A 74 0.68 -2.19 1.21
CA ASN A 74 0.19 -3.51 1.58
C ASN A 74 -1.14 -3.44 2.34
N TYR A 75 -1.35 -2.46 3.21
CA TYR A 75 -2.66 -2.30 3.86
C TYR A 75 -3.75 -1.86 2.88
N CYS A 76 -3.42 -1.07 1.87
CA CYS A 76 -4.37 -0.75 0.80
C CYS A 76 -4.78 -2.03 0.03
N ILE A 77 -3.80 -2.87 -0.28
CA ILE A 77 -4.07 -4.15 -0.93
C ILE A 77 -4.90 -5.04 -0.01
N ILE A 78 -4.56 -5.13 1.27
CA ILE A 78 -5.36 -5.87 2.27
C ILE A 78 -6.81 -5.39 2.29
N ALA A 79 -7.05 -4.08 2.21
CA ALA A 79 -8.40 -3.54 2.13
C ALA A 79 -9.15 -4.07 0.90
N LEU A 80 -8.48 -4.09 -0.26
CA LEU A 80 -9.06 -4.64 -1.48
C LEU A 80 -9.34 -6.15 -1.34
N LEU A 81 -8.44 -6.89 -0.69
CA LEU A 81 -8.65 -8.31 -0.41
C LEU A 81 -9.84 -8.54 0.53
N GLN A 82 -10.01 -7.70 1.54
CA GLN A 82 -11.15 -7.81 2.46
C GLN A 82 -12.47 -7.54 1.74
N ILE A 83 -12.49 -6.64 0.79
CA ILE A 83 -13.68 -6.40 -0.06
C ILE A 83 -13.97 -7.65 -0.91
N GLU A 84 -12.95 -8.20 -1.55
CA GLU A 84 -13.09 -9.39 -2.40
C GLU A 84 -13.51 -10.61 -1.61
N LEU A 85 -13.06 -10.74 -0.35
CA LEU A 85 -13.34 -11.87 0.53
C LEU A 85 -14.52 -11.62 1.49
N ALA A 86 -15.35 -10.62 1.22
CA ALA A 86 -16.42 -10.20 2.12
C ALA A 86 -17.38 -11.34 2.49
N ASP A 87 -17.61 -12.27 1.57
CA ASP A 87 -18.53 -13.39 1.79
C ASP A 87 -17.86 -14.61 2.44
N SER A 88 -16.56 -14.57 2.68
CA SER A 88 -15.82 -15.65 3.31
C SER A 88 -15.66 -15.41 4.79
N SER A 89 -15.90 -16.45 5.60
CA SER A 89 -15.68 -16.41 7.05
C SER A 89 -14.29 -16.91 7.45
N ARG A 90 -13.45 -17.28 6.49
CA ARG A 90 -12.12 -17.81 6.79
C ARG A 90 -11.21 -16.70 7.35
N THR A 91 -10.53 -17.00 8.46
CA THR A 91 -9.57 -16.09 9.09
C THR A 91 -8.12 -16.49 8.81
N GLU A 92 -7.89 -17.74 8.41
CA GLU A 92 -6.56 -18.25 8.09
C GLU A 92 -6.47 -18.59 6.60
N MET A 93 -5.54 -17.97 5.90
CA MET A 93 -5.28 -18.23 4.49
C MET A 93 -3.77 -18.32 4.25
N THR A 94 -3.38 -19.16 3.30
CA THR A 94 -1.97 -19.31 2.95
C THR A 94 -1.53 -18.22 1.97
N ALA A 95 -0.22 -17.99 1.91
CA ALA A 95 0.35 -17.07 0.92
C ALA A 95 -0.03 -17.50 -0.52
N GLU A 96 -0.05 -18.81 -0.77
CA GLU A 96 -0.40 -19.38 -2.07
C GLU A 96 -1.86 -19.11 -2.43
N GLU A 97 -2.78 -19.21 -1.46
CA GLU A 97 -4.20 -18.89 -1.67
C GLU A 97 -4.42 -17.41 -1.95
N LEU A 98 -3.63 -16.54 -1.32
CA LEU A 98 -3.75 -15.09 -1.47
C LEU A 98 -3.06 -14.55 -2.73
N ASP A 99 -2.13 -15.31 -3.31
CA ASP A 99 -1.34 -14.84 -4.45
C ASP A 99 -2.17 -14.37 -5.65
N PRO A 100 -3.19 -15.13 -6.11
CA PRO A 100 -4.01 -14.66 -7.23
C PRO A 100 -4.77 -13.38 -6.89
N LEU A 101 -5.24 -13.23 -5.65
CA LEU A 101 -5.98 -12.06 -5.20
C LEU A 101 -5.08 -10.84 -5.12
N TYR A 102 -3.89 -11.00 -4.58
CA TYR A 102 -2.88 -9.93 -4.50
C TYR A 102 -2.50 -9.47 -5.91
N THR A 103 -2.20 -10.40 -6.79
CA THR A 103 -1.83 -10.11 -8.19
C THR A 103 -2.97 -9.38 -8.90
N SER A 104 -4.21 -9.83 -8.74
CA SER A 104 -5.37 -9.18 -9.35
C SER A 104 -5.55 -7.74 -8.87
N ALA A 105 -5.40 -7.49 -7.56
CA ALA A 105 -5.48 -6.14 -7.00
C ALA A 105 -4.39 -5.23 -7.56
N VAL A 106 -3.17 -5.73 -7.70
CA VAL A 106 -2.05 -4.99 -8.26
C VAL A 106 -2.28 -4.66 -9.75
N GLU A 107 -2.78 -5.64 -10.52
CA GLU A 107 -3.06 -5.43 -11.94
C GLU A 107 -4.14 -4.37 -12.16
N GLU A 108 -5.20 -4.40 -11.36
CA GLU A 108 -6.26 -3.40 -11.39
C GLU A 108 -5.72 -2.00 -11.06
N THR A 109 -4.88 -1.90 -10.04
CA THR A 109 -4.23 -0.65 -9.65
C THR A 109 -3.30 -0.14 -10.74
N PHE A 110 -2.56 -1.04 -11.38
CA PHE A 110 -1.66 -0.68 -12.47
C PHE A 110 -2.43 -0.13 -13.68
N ALA A 111 -3.55 -0.78 -14.04
CA ALA A 111 -4.41 -0.29 -15.11
C ALA A 111 -4.93 1.12 -14.84
N LEU A 112 -5.34 1.38 -13.59
CA LEU A 112 -5.80 2.71 -13.18
C LEU A 112 -4.67 3.73 -13.26
N LEU A 113 -3.46 3.37 -12.85
CA LEU A 113 -2.28 4.24 -12.96
C LEU A 113 -1.99 4.58 -14.42
N GLN A 114 -2.07 3.59 -15.32
CA GLN A 114 -1.86 3.83 -16.74
C GLN A 114 -2.87 4.84 -17.31
N ASP A 115 -4.14 4.70 -16.93
CA ASP A 115 -5.19 5.64 -17.37
C ASP A 115 -4.94 7.03 -16.83
N LYS A 116 -4.58 7.17 -15.57
CA LYS A 116 -4.27 8.48 -14.97
C LYS A 116 -3.04 9.11 -15.59
N ASN A 117 -2.00 8.34 -15.85
CA ASN A 117 -0.79 8.86 -16.51
C ASN A 117 -1.04 9.28 -17.96
N HIS A 118 -1.98 8.65 -18.63
CA HIS A 118 -2.39 9.10 -19.96
C HIS A 118 -2.90 10.55 -19.92
N ASP A 119 -3.69 10.89 -18.89
CA ASP A 119 -4.29 12.23 -18.78
C ASP A 119 -3.33 13.24 -18.15
N TYR A 120 -2.62 12.86 -17.10
CA TYR A 120 -1.80 13.78 -16.30
C TYR A 120 -0.29 13.71 -16.62
N GLY A 121 0.15 12.70 -17.36
CA GLY A 121 1.57 12.49 -17.66
C GLY A 121 2.36 12.12 -16.42
N GLU A 122 3.61 12.54 -16.39
CA GLU A 122 4.56 12.21 -15.31
C GLU A 122 4.75 13.39 -14.35
N ALA A 123 3.80 14.32 -14.28
CA ALA A 123 3.90 15.52 -13.44
C ALA A 123 4.12 15.23 -11.96
N TRP A 124 3.61 14.08 -11.48
CA TRP A 124 3.79 13.67 -10.09
C TRP A 124 5.26 13.51 -9.68
N ARG A 125 6.17 13.31 -10.64
CA ARG A 125 7.61 13.22 -10.36
C ARG A 125 8.19 14.53 -9.85
N GLU A 126 7.55 15.66 -10.19
CA GLU A 126 7.95 16.98 -9.75
C GLU A 126 7.45 17.31 -8.33
N MET A 127 6.56 16.49 -7.79
CA MET A 127 5.98 16.73 -6.47
C MET A 127 6.98 16.40 -5.36
N ARG A 128 6.93 17.19 -4.28
CA ARG A 128 7.66 16.87 -3.07
C ARG A 128 7.05 15.62 -2.42
N VAL A 129 7.88 14.80 -1.82
CA VAL A 129 7.40 13.59 -1.09
C VAL A 129 6.43 14.00 0.02
N GLY A 130 6.72 15.11 0.72
CA GLY A 130 5.80 15.63 1.76
C GLY A 130 4.42 15.98 1.22
N SER A 131 4.34 16.50 0.00
CA SER A 131 3.05 16.80 -0.64
C SER A 131 2.26 15.52 -0.94
N ILE A 132 2.95 14.47 -1.34
CA ILE A 132 2.31 13.16 -1.56
C ILE A 132 1.76 12.62 -0.25
N THR A 133 2.52 12.73 0.84
CA THR A 133 2.07 12.34 2.19
C THR A 133 0.80 13.10 2.59
N ASP A 134 0.77 14.40 2.35
CA ASP A 134 -0.40 15.24 2.65
C ASP A 134 -1.64 14.81 1.85
N ILE A 135 -1.46 14.46 0.59
CA ILE A 135 -2.57 13.97 -0.26
C ILE A 135 -3.11 12.64 0.27
N ILE A 136 -2.21 11.74 0.69
CA ILE A 136 -2.61 10.46 1.29
C ILE A 136 -3.47 10.72 2.53
N LEU A 137 -2.99 11.59 3.44
CA LEU A 137 -3.71 11.94 4.65
C LEU A 137 -5.09 12.56 4.33
N MET A 138 -5.13 13.48 3.37
CA MET A 138 -6.38 14.11 2.95
C MET A 138 -7.40 13.07 2.46
N LYS A 139 -6.94 12.11 1.66
CA LYS A 139 -7.83 11.05 1.15
C LYS A 139 -8.30 10.10 2.25
N LEU A 140 -7.46 9.83 3.23
CA LEU A 140 -7.83 8.98 4.38
C LEU A 140 -8.89 9.61 5.26
N LEU A 141 -8.91 10.95 5.35
CA LEU A 141 -9.87 11.69 6.19
C LEU A 141 -11.23 11.92 5.50
N ARG A 142 -11.35 11.57 4.24
CA ARG A 142 -12.64 11.61 3.57
C ARG A 142 -13.48 10.42 3.97
#